data_cf3bb87cb8a662bff501dea7f9943bba
#
_entry.id   cf3bb87cb8a662bff501dea7f9943bba
#
_cell.length_a   1.000
_cell.length_b   1.000
_cell.length_c   1.000
_cell.angle_alpha   90.00
_cell.angle_beta   90.00
_cell.angle_gamma   90.00
#
_symmetry.space_group_name_H-M   'P 1'
#
loop_
_entity.id
_entity.type
_entity.pdbx_description
1 polymer ?
#
loop_
_entity_poly.entity_id
_entity_poly.type
_entity_poly.pdbx_seq_one_letter_code
_entity_poly.pdbx_strand_id
1 'polypeptide(L)'
;MKKLVALLLAALSIVQGKAQAPKEKTLLWKITGEGITSPSYLYGTFHLLCPNDFFMHDSVKQAFHQTKKLYLEIDMDDPKMMAKMMKGIMMKDGHNLKEYLSQEDFDTCAAIFKAKTNIPLSMVATYKPFMLTSMLYPSMIGCQPVAFEKEFEKMAKADSMTIEGLETIEDQLAVFDAVPYKMQAKMLKKALLEMDKGKQQFDDMVKLYNNKNVAALHDNVSGDTEVGKYEKLLLDKRNKNWIPVIQSLTKQQPTFIAVGAGHLGGKNGVINLLRKAGLTVTPIMY
;
A
#
# COMPACT_ATOMS: atom_id res chain seq x y z
N MET A 1 -37.35 22.54 58.19
CA MET A 1 -36.24 23.05 57.39
C MET A 1 -35.61 21.85 56.71
N LYS A 2 -36.01 21.57 55.45
CA LYS A 2 -35.49 20.44 54.69
C LYS A 2 -34.44 20.99 53.74
N LYS A 3 -33.16 20.61 53.93
CA LYS A 3 -32.06 20.97 53.02
C LYS A 3 -32.10 20.09 51.79
N LEU A 4 -32.39 20.65 50.64
CA LEU A 4 -32.19 20.02 49.32
C LEU A 4 -30.70 19.97 49.01
N VAL A 5 -30.16 18.77 48.93
CA VAL A 5 -28.83 18.55 48.40
C VAL A 5 -29.01 18.27 46.90
N ALA A 6 -28.66 19.24 46.08
CA ALA A 6 -28.61 19.08 44.63
C ALA A 6 -27.30 18.39 44.24
N LEU A 7 -27.37 17.09 43.85
CA LEU A 7 -26.25 16.37 43.23
C LEU A 7 -26.14 16.86 41.75
N LEU A 8 -25.13 17.64 41.47
CA LEU A 8 -24.66 17.91 40.11
C LEU A 8 -23.94 16.67 39.60
N LEU A 9 -24.64 15.82 38.87
CA LEU A 9 -24.02 14.81 38.01
C LEU A 9 -23.50 15.53 36.76
N ALA A 10 -22.21 15.86 36.76
CA ALA A 10 -21.49 16.24 35.55
C ALA A 10 -21.41 15.00 34.63
N ALA A 11 -22.35 14.88 33.69
CA ALA A 11 -22.25 13.92 32.63
C ALA A 11 -21.06 14.31 31.74
N LEU A 12 -19.91 13.66 31.94
CA LEU A 12 -18.85 13.64 30.95
C LEU A 12 -19.42 12.93 29.70
N SER A 13 -19.96 13.70 28.79
CA SER A 13 -20.27 13.23 27.44
C SER A 13 -18.94 12.92 26.75
N ILE A 14 -18.49 11.66 26.86
CA ILE A 14 -17.46 11.13 25.96
C ILE A 14 -18.10 11.18 24.58
N VAL A 15 -17.83 12.24 23.84
CA VAL A 15 -18.09 12.30 22.41
C VAL A 15 -17.19 11.24 21.77
N GLN A 16 -17.71 10.01 21.70
CA GLN A 16 -17.16 9.02 20.80
C GLN A 16 -17.35 9.54 19.38
N GLY A 17 -16.42 10.37 18.93
CA GLY A 17 -16.35 10.78 17.55
C GLY A 17 -16.36 9.51 16.70
N LYS A 18 -17.44 9.29 15.96
CA LYS A 18 -17.50 8.17 15.01
C LYS A 18 -16.26 8.28 14.14
N ALA A 19 -15.38 7.30 14.23
CA ALA A 19 -14.18 7.25 13.41
C ALA A 19 -14.60 7.38 11.94
N GLN A 20 -14.25 8.48 11.31
CA GLN A 20 -14.63 8.82 9.96
C GLN A 20 -13.42 8.64 9.03
N ALA A 21 -13.66 8.17 7.81
CA ALA A 21 -12.64 8.12 6.78
C ALA A 21 -12.03 9.52 6.57
N PRO A 22 -10.71 9.61 6.35
CA PRO A 22 -10.04 10.91 6.21
C PRO A 22 -10.55 11.66 4.99
N LYS A 23 -10.76 12.97 5.15
CA LYS A 23 -11.13 13.91 4.08
C LYS A 23 -10.00 14.90 3.79
N GLU A 24 -9.01 14.93 4.67
CA GLU A 24 -7.88 15.84 4.61
C GLU A 24 -6.94 15.45 3.46
N LYS A 25 -6.45 16.46 2.75
CA LYS A 25 -5.51 16.29 1.63
C LYS A 25 -4.08 16.31 2.16
N THR A 26 -3.66 15.22 2.76
CA THR A 26 -2.27 14.99 3.19
C THR A 26 -1.94 13.51 3.13
N LEU A 27 -0.65 13.21 2.93
CA LEU A 27 -0.10 11.86 2.98
C LEU A 27 0.58 11.58 4.32
N LEU A 28 0.84 12.63 5.15
CA LEU A 28 1.55 12.52 6.42
C LEU A 28 0.61 12.68 7.61
N TRP A 29 0.66 11.72 8.53
CA TRP A 29 -0.22 11.62 9.69
C TRP A 29 0.58 11.37 10.95
N LYS A 30 0.25 12.08 12.03
CA LYS A 30 0.83 11.88 13.35
C LYS A 30 -0.04 10.94 14.17
N ILE A 31 0.59 9.93 14.80
CA ILE A 31 -0.05 8.93 15.66
C ILE A 31 0.36 9.22 17.10
N THR A 32 -0.65 9.39 17.96
CA THR A 32 -0.52 9.52 19.42
C THR A 32 -1.62 8.71 20.10
N GLY A 33 -1.55 8.58 21.43
CA GLY A 33 -2.58 7.86 22.18
C GLY A 33 -2.08 7.44 23.56
N GLU A 34 -2.93 6.73 24.30
CA GLU A 34 -2.58 6.22 25.61
C GLU A 34 -1.43 5.21 25.54
N GLY A 35 -0.43 5.41 26.40
CA GLY A 35 0.78 4.58 26.44
C GLY A 35 1.82 4.93 25.37
N ILE A 36 1.59 5.93 24.53
CA ILE A 36 2.55 6.45 23.56
C ILE A 36 3.26 7.67 24.15
N THR A 37 4.55 7.54 24.46
CA THR A 37 5.35 8.60 25.09
C THR A 37 5.85 9.65 24.10
N SER A 38 6.05 9.27 22.86
CA SER A 38 6.49 10.15 21.77
C SER A 38 5.71 9.82 20.51
N PRO A 39 5.37 10.80 19.66
CA PRO A 39 4.56 10.56 18.48
C PRO A 39 5.27 9.64 17.47
N SER A 40 4.51 8.79 16.82
CA SER A 40 4.89 8.07 15.61
C SER A 40 4.22 8.72 14.41
N TYR A 41 4.68 8.38 13.20
CA TYR A 41 4.17 8.96 11.97
C TYR A 41 3.80 7.88 10.96
N LEU A 42 2.71 8.12 10.23
CA LEU A 42 2.23 7.29 9.13
C LEU A 42 2.29 8.11 7.84
N TYR A 43 2.89 7.55 6.81
CA TYR A 43 3.03 8.21 5.52
C TYR A 43 2.51 7.31 4.39
N GLY A 44 1.76 7.92 3.46
CA GLY A 44 1.30 7.27 2.24
C GLY A 44 2.32 7.37 1.14
N THR A 45 2.82 6.24 0.65
CA THR A 45 3.82 6.15 -0.42
C THR A 45 3.20 5.91 -1.78
N PHE A 46 4.02 6.04 -2.82
CA PHE A 46 3.75 5.58 -4.17
C PHE A 46 4.98 4.86 -4.72
N HIS A 47 4.79 3.61 -5.16
CA HIS A 47 5.91 2.70 -5.46
C HIS A 47 6.61 2.97 -6.80
N LEU A 48 5.96 3.68 -7.73
CA LEU A 48 6.39 3.79 -9.12
C LEU A 48 6.19 5.23 -9.63
N LEU A 49 6.97 6.20 -9.15
CA LEU A 49 6.94 7.57 -9.68
C LEU A 49 8.06 7.81 -10.69
N CYS A 50 7.78 8.57 -11.73
CA CYS A 50 8.87 9.14 -12.52
C CYS A 50 9.69 10.11 -11.66
N PRO A 51 11.02 10.24 -11.90
CA PRO A 51 11.86 11.14 -11.13
C PRO A 51 11.33 12.60 -11.10
N ASN A 52 10.71 13.06 -12.16
CA ASN A 52 10.13 14.41 -12.26
C ASN A 52 8.85 14.58 -11.41
N ASP A 53 8.18 13.49 -11.06
CA ASP A 53 6.97 13.48 -10.22
C ASP A 53 7.29 13.18 -8.75
N PHE A 54 8.54 12.75 -8.49
CA PHE A 54 8.98 12.41 -7.15
C PHE A 54 9.40 13.65 -6.37
N PHE A 55 8.73 13.93 -5.27
CA PHE A 55 9.09 14.99 -4.35
C PHE A 55 8.83 14.58 -2.90
N MET A 56 9.86 14.60 -2.07
CA MET A 56 9.74 14.37 -0.62
C MET A 56 9.82 15.72 0.12
N HIS A 57 8.68 16.17 0.62
CA HIS A 57 8.57 17.45 1.34
C HIS A 57 9.38 17.42 2.65
N ASP A 58 9.91 18.58 3.06
CA ASP A 58 10.75 18.68 4.26
C ASP A 58 10.00 18.29 5.55
N SER A 59 8.69 18.52 5.62
CA SER A 59 7.86 18.04 6.75
C SER A 59 7.89 16.50 6.88
N VAL A 60 8.00 15.77 5.76
CA VAL A 60 8.12 14.30 5.77
C VAL A 60 9.48 13.90 6.32
N LYS A 61 10.55 14.55 5.84
CA LYS A 61 11.92 14.31 6.36
C LYS A 61 12.04 14.63 7.84
N GLN A 62 11.47 15.77 8.28
CA GLN A 62 11.45 16.15 9.70
C GLN A 62 10.71 15.13 10.55
N ALA A 63 9.54 14.67 10.11
CA ALA A 63 8.79 13.62 10.81
C ALA A 63 9.58 12.31 10.88
N PHE A 64 10.27 11.94 9.80
CA PHE A 64 11.14 10.77 9.74
C PHE A 64 12.26 10.85 10.78
N HIS A 65 13.03 11.93 10.82
CA HIS A 65 14.15 12.11 11.75
C HIS A 65 13.72 12.24 13.23
N GLN A 66 12.43 12.45 13.52
CA GLN A 66 11.89 12.39 14.88
C GLN A 66 11.63 10.96 15.38
N THR A 67 11.86 9.96 14.56
CA THR A 67 11.61 8.55 14.88
C THR A 67 12.90 7.77 15.08
N LYS A 68 12.77 6.55 15.58
CA LYS A 68 13.89 5.65 15.87
C LYS A 68 13.90 4.38 15.03
N LYS A 69 12.81 4.14 14.32
CA LYS A 69 12.61 2.91 13.55
C LYS A 69 11.77 3.20 12.31
N LEU A 70 12.07 2.51 11.21
CA LEU A 70 11.27 2.51 9.99
C LEU A 70 10.50 1.20 9.88
N TYR A 71 9.18 1.29 9.65
CA TYR A 71 8.35 0.18 9.22
C TYR A 71 7.82 0.43 7.80
N LEU A 72 8.11 -0.49 6.90
CA LEU A 72 7.53 -0.58 5.57
C LEU A 72 6.43 -1.66 5.53
N GLU A 73 5.75 -1.84 4.41
CA GLU A 73 4.82 -2.96 4.26
C GLU A 73 5.52 -4.30 4.46
N ILE A 74 6.70 -4.46 3.86
CA ILE A 74 7.58 -5.63 4.00
C ILE A 74 8.97 -5.19 4.43
N ASP A 75 9.70 -6.08 5.09
CA ASP A 75 11.11 -5.87 5.44
C ASP A 75 11.97 -5.94 4.16
N MET A 76 12.39 -4.76 3.68
CA MET A 76 13.23 -4.63 2.49
C MET A 76 14.69 -5.01 2.74
N ASP A 77 15.09 -5.18 4.01
CA ASP A 77 16.45 -5.48 4.44
C ASP A 77 16.62 -6.98 4.76
N ASP A 78 15.55 -7.81 4.69
CA ASP A 78 15.64 -9.27 4.90
C ASP A 78 16.55 -9.89 3.82
N PRO A 79 17.71 -10.47 4.19
CA PRO A 79 18.63 -11.09 3.23
C PRO A 79 18.01 -12.29 2.49
N LYS A 80 16.91 -12.85 3.01
CA LYS A 80 16.17 -13.96 2.39
C LYS A 80 15.03 -13.48 1.49
N MET A 81 14.76 -12.18 1.45
CA MET A 81 13.61 -11.64 0.72
C MET A 81 13.60 -12.03 -0.75
N MET A 82 14.77 -11.95 -1.43
CA MET A 82 14.87 -12.33 -2.84
C MET A 82 14.51 -13.81 -3.08
N ALA A 83 15.00 -14.71 -2.24
CA ALA A 83 14.72 -16.14 -2.36
C ALA A 83 13.23 -16.44 -2.09
N LYS A 84 12.64 -15.80 -1.10
CA LYS A 84 11.22 -15.90 -0.79
C LYS A 84 10.35 -15.35 -1.91
N MET A 85 10.72 -14.19 -2.46
CA MET A 85 10.05 -13.58 -3.61
C MET A 85 10.08 -14.52 -4.81
N MET A 86 11.27 -15.03 -5.20
CA MET A 86 11.41 -15.93 -6.34
C MET A 86 10.53 -17.18 -6.21
N LYS A 87 10.38 -17.74 -5.01
CA LYS A 87 9.47 -18.85 -4.74
C LYS A 87 8.00 -18.43 -4.85
N GLY A 88 7.67 -17.25 -4.37
CA GLY A 88 6.29 -16.78 -4.27
C GLY A 88 5.70 -16.21 -5.56
N ILE A 89 6.53 -15.85 -6.56
CA ILE A 89 6.05 -15.36 -7.86
C ILE A 89 5.58 -16.46 -8.81
N MET A 90 5.95 -17.71 -8.54
CA MET A 90 5.55 -18.87 -9.36
C MET A 90 4.09 -19.25 -9.10
N MET A 91 3.38 -19.69 -10.14
CA MET A 91 2.10 -20.38 -9.97
C MET A 91 2.32 -21.70 -9.23
N LYS A 92 1.39 -22.08 -8.37
CA LYS A 92 1.44 -23.35 -7.62
C LYS A 92 1.14 -24.53 -8.55
N ASP A 93 1.50 -25.72 -8.10
CA ASP A 93 1.15 -27.01 -8.72
C ASP A 93 1.59 -27.14 -10.18
N GLY A 94 2.63 -26.39 -10.59
CA GLY A 94 3.17 -26.44 -11.95
C GLY A 94 2.31 -25.81 -13.03
N HIS A 95 1.28 -25.04 -12.64
CA HIS A 95 0.42 -24.34 -13.59
C HIS A 95 1.20 -23.40 -14.53
N ASN A 96 0.64 -23.21 -15.73
CA ASN A 96 1.22 -22.39 -16.77
C ASN A 96 0.15 -21.47 -17.39
N LEU A 97 0.54 -20.27 -17.78
CA LEU A 97 -0.36 -19.27 -18.38
C LEU A 97 -1.12 -19.80 -19.62
N LYS A 98 -0.52 -20.72 -20.38
CA LYS A 98 -1.17 -21.36 -21.54
C LYS A 98 -2.43 -22.16 -21.20
N GLU A 99 -2.60 -22.58 -19.94
CA GLU A 99 -3.81 -23.27 -19.50
C GLU A 99 -5.02 -22.33 -19.38
N TYR A 100 -4.78 -21.02 -19.29
CA TYR A 100 -5.78 -19.99 -18.99
C TYR A 100 -6.07 -19.05 -20.17
N LEU A 101 -5.32 -19.17 -21.28
CA LEU A 101 -5.50 -18.42 -22.52
C LEU A 101 -5.67 -19.38 -23.70
N SER A 102 -6.43 -18.98 -24.70
CA SER A 102 -6.41 -19.68 -25.99
C SER A 102 -5.02 -19.55 -26.64
N GLN A 103 -4.70 -20.43 -27.62
CA GLN A 103 -3.42 -20.32 -28.32
C GLN A 103 -3.27 -18.94 -29.00
N GLU A 104 -4.32 -18.47 -29.69
CA GLU A 104 -4.35 -17.15 -30.33
C GLU A 104 -4.11 -16.01 -29.34
N ASP A 105 -4.79 -16.06 -28.18
CA ASP A 105 -4.60 -15.06 -27.11
C ASP A 105 -3.19 -15.09 -26.53
N PHE A 106 -2.65 -16.30 -26.32
CA PHE A 106 -1.28 -16.44 -25.80
C PHE A 106 -0.26 -15.88 -26.79
N ASP A 107 -0.41 -16.18 -28.10
CA ASP A 107 0.52 -15.70 -29.14
C ASP A 107 0.46 -14.18 -29.27
N THR A 108 -0.73 -13.58 -29.20
CA THR A 108 -0.93 -12.14 -29.19
C THR A 108 -0.29 -11.50 -27.95
N CYS A 109 -0.56 -12.05 -26.78
CA CYS A 109 0.05 -11.58 -25.52
C CYS A 109 1.58 -11.72 -25.55
N ALA A 110 2.10 -12.82 -26.10
CA ALA A 110 3.54 -13.08 -26.18
C ALA A 110 4.25 -12.06 -27.08
N ALA A 111 3.65 -11.73 -28.22
CA ALA A 111 4.21 -10.72 -29.14
C ALA A 111 4.31 -9.35 -28.46
N ILE A 112 3.22 -8.89 -27.81
CA ILE A 112 3.18 -7.59 -27.12
C ILE A 112 4.13 -7.60 -25.92
N PHE A 113 4.09 -8.64 -25.06
CA PHE A 113 4.91 -8.74 -23.86
C PHE A 113 6.41 -8.68 -24.20
N LYS A 114 6.84 -9.47 -25.21
CA LYS A 114 8.22 -9.44 -25.69
C LYS A 114 8.61 -8.06 -26.23
N ALA A 115 7.76 -7.40 -26.98
CA ALA A 115 8.03 -6.06 -27.51
C ALA A 115 8.19 -5.01 -26.39
N LYS A 116 7.49 -5.18 -25.26
CA LYS A 116 7.48 -4.23 -24.14
C LYS A 116 8.52 -4.51 -23.07
N THR A 117 8.89 -5.77 -22.86
CA THR A 117 9.79 -6.19 -21.77
C THR A 117 11.13 -6.74 -22.25
N ASN A 118 11.29 -7.01 -23.54
CA ASN A 118 12.38 -7.78 -24.15
C ASN A 118 12.49 -9.24 -23.66
N ILE A 119 11.50 -9.74 -22.90
CA ILE A 119 11.47 -11.09 -22.33
C ILE A 119 10.44 -11.92 -23.10
N PRO A 120 10.79 -13.09 -23.65
CA PRO A 120 9.81 -14.01 -24.21
C PRO A 120 8.80 -14.48 -23.14
N LEU A 121 7.50 -14.29 -23.37
CA LEU A 121 6.46 -14.68 -22.42
C LEU A 121 6.53 -16.17 -22.06
N SER A 122 6.95 -17.02 -22.98
CA SER A 122 7.13 -18.47 -22.77
C SER A 122 8.15 -18.79 -21.67
N MET A 123 9.16 -17.96 -21.45
CA MET A 123 10.18 -18.16 -20.40
C MET A 123 9.65 -17.88 -18.99
N VAL A 124 8.62 -17.07 -18.90
CA VAL A 124 8.02 -16.63 -17.63
C VAL A 124 6.55 -17.07 -17.50
N ALA A 125 6.09 -17.98 -18.36
CA ALA A 125 4.70 -18.43 -18.43
C ALA A 125 4.23 -19.20 -17.17
N THR A 126 5.15 -19.63 -16.31
CA THR A 126 4.88 -20.22 -14.98
C THR A 126 4.76 -19.20 -13.87
N TYR A 127 5.02 -17.92 -14.15
CA TYR A 127 4.83 -16.84 -13.16
C TYR A 127 3.35 -16.51 -13.03
N LYS A 128 2.94 -16.13 -11.82
CA LYS A 128 1.60 -15.60 -11.58
C LYS A 128 1.32 -14.44 -12.53
N PRO A 129 0.18 -14.40 -13.23
CA PRO A 129 -0.06 -13.37 -14.24
C PRO A 129 -0.04 -11.94 -13.69
N PHE A 130 -0.33 -11.73 -12.40
CA PHE A 130 -0.11 -10.44 -11.73
C PHE A 130 1.36 -10.01 -11.75
N MET A 131 2.29 -10.95 -11.56
CA MET A 131 3.72 -10.62 -11.63
C MET A 131 4.15 -10.25 -13.03
N LEU A 132 3.55 -10.89 -14.05
CA LEU A 132 3.79 -10.53 -15.45
C LEU A 132 3.24 -9.13 -15.76
N THR A 133 2.08 -8.77 -15.20
CA THR A 133 1.53 -7.41 -15.32
C THR A 133 2.46 -6.37 -14.72
N SER A 134 3.06 -6.64 -13.55
CA SER A 134 3.99 -5.70 -12.91
C SER A 134 5.26 -5.45 -13.74
N MET A 135 5.69 -6.42 -14.54
CA MET A 135 6.84 -6.27 -15.45
C MET A 135 6.57 -5.30 -16.61
N LEU A 136 5.31 -4.95 -16.88
CA LEU A 136 4.93 -3.99 -17.93
C LEU A 136 5.05 -2.54 -17.49
N TYR A 137 5.03 -2.25 -16.18
CA TYR A 137 5.01 -0.88 -15.68
C TYR A 137 6.14 0.02 -16.20
N PRO A 138 7.42 -0.39 -16.21
CA PRO A 138 8.48 0.48 -16.72
C PRO A 138 8.27 0.92 -18.18
N SER A 139 7.78 0.01 -19.02
CA SER A 139 7.47 0.31 -20.42
C SER A 139 6.18 1.15 -20.58
N MET A 140 5.22 0.97 -19.69
CA MET A 140 3.95 1.71 -19.70
C MET A 140 4.12 3.16 -19.24
N ILE A 141 4.90 3.39 -18.19
CA ILE A 141 5.11 4.74 -17.63
C ILE A 141 6.15 5.55 -18.37
N GLY A 142 7.04 4.90 -19.14
CA GLY A 142 8.02 5.56 -20.02
C GLY A 142 9.21 6.20 -19.30
N CYS A 143 9.46 5.84 -18.04
CA CYS A 143 10.62 6.29 -17.27
C CYS A 143 11.16 5.16 -16.38
N GLN A 144 12.38 5.35 -15.86
CA GLN A 144 12.88 4.50 -14.78
C GLN A 144 12.27 4.98 -13.45
N PRO A 145 11.39 4.19 -12.82
CA PRO A 145 10.66 4.67 -11.66
C PRO A 145 11.52 4.78 -10.40
N VAL A 146 11.13 5.71 -9.53
CA VAL A 146 11.63 5.87 -8.16
C VAL A 146 10.53 5.45 -7.20
N ALA A 147 10.90 4.83 -6.08
CA ALA A 147 9.98 4.44 -5.01
C ALA A 147 10.32 5.16 -3.71
N PHE A 148 9.29 5.66 -3.00
CA PHE A 148 9.47 6.26 -1.67
C PHE A 148 10.13 5.30 -0.69
N GLU A 149 9.80 4.00 -0.76
CA GLU A 149 10.37 2.96 0.10
C GLU A 149 11.89 2.92 0.00
N LYS A 150 12.42 3.02 -1.22
CA LYS A 150 13.88 3.04 -1.45
C LYS A 150 14.54 4.30 -0.89
N GLU A 151 13.89 5.44 -0.97
CA GLU A 151 14.42 6.67 -0.37
C GLU A 151 14.36 6.61 1.16
N PHE A 152 13.27 6.10 1.75
CA PHE A 152 13.20 5.87 3.19
C PHE A 152 14.24 4.84 3.67
N GLU A 153 14.47 3.78 2.92
CA GLU A 153 15.54 2.81 3.21
C GLU A 153 16.92 3.48 3.25
N LYS A 154 17.24 4.35 2.28
CA LYS A 154 18.49 5.14 2.26
C LYS A 154 18.60 6.05 3.49
N MET A 155 17.53 6.76 3.82
CA MET A 155 17.48 7.65 4.99
C MET A 155 17.65 6.84 6.29
N ALA A 156 16.96 5.69 6.43
CA ALA A 156 17.07 4.84 7.59
C ALA A 156 18.50 4.32 7.80
N LYS A 157 19.18 3.90 6.71
CA LYS A 157 20.57 3.47 6.76
C LYS A 157 21.52 4.60 7.14
N ALA A 158 21.28 5.83 6.65
CA ALA A 158 22.08 7.00 7.01
C ALA A 158 21.91 7.35 8.51
N ASP A 159 20.73 7.20 9.06
CA ASP A 159 20.41 7.46 10.47
C ASP A 159 20.65 6.24 11.38
N SER A 160 21.20 5.13 10.86
CA SER A 160 21.40 3.86 11.58
C SER A 160 20.11 3.32 12.23
N MET A 161 18.95 3.57 11.60
CA MET A 161 17.66 3.06 12.03
C MET A 161 17.46 1.62 11.55
N THR A 162 16.79 0.81 12.38
CA THR A 162 16.33 -0.52 11.94
C THR A 162 15.15 -0.41 11.00
N ILE A 163 15.11 -1.29 10.02
CA ILE A 163 14.01 -1.40 9.05
C ILE A 163 13.27 -2.70 9.34
N GLU A 164 11.96 -2.68 9.37
CA GLU A 164 11.10 -3.86 9.58
C GLU A 164 9.86 -3.80 8.69
N GLY A 165 9.15 -4.93 8.56
CA GLY A 165 7.90 -5.04 7.82
C GLY A 165 6.66 -5.11 8.74
N LEU A 166 5.55 -4.55 8.28
CA LEU A 166 4.24 -4.75 8.92
C LEU A 166 3.69 -6.16 8.63
N GLU A 167 4.16 -6.79 7.56
CA GLU A 167 3.85 -8.14 7.15
C GLU A 167 5.07 -8.80 6.50
N THR A 168 4.99 -10.11 6.27
CA THR A 168 6.03 -10.84 5.54
C THR A 168 5.80 -10.75 4.03
N ILE A 169 6.86 -10.97 3.23
CA ILE A 169 6.73 -11.06 1.76
C ILE A 169 5.83 -12.24 1.37
N GLU A 170 5.84 -13.32 2.14
CA GLU A 170 4.97 -14.47 1.93
C GLU A 170 3.49 -14.10 2.11
N ASP A 171 3.15 -13.32 3.14
CA ASP A 171 1.79 -12.81 3.37
C ASP A 171 1.34 -11.94 2.20
N GLN A 172 2.21 -11.04 1.71
CA GLN A 172 1.89 -10.18 0.59
C GLN A 172 1.69 -10.96 -0.71
N LEU A 173 2.54 -11.94 -1.00
CA LEU A 173 2.42 -12.78 -2.19
C LEU A 173 1.21 -13.74 -2.12
N ALA A 174 0.85 -14.21 -0.91
CA ALA A 174 -0.33 -15.06 -0.70
C ALA A 174 -1.65 -14.33 -1.01
N VAL A 175 -1.64 -13.00 -0.92
CA VAL A 175 -2.78 -12.17 -1.29
C VAL A 175 -3.15 -12.37 -2.77
N PHE A 176 -2.17 -12.47 -3.66
CA PHE A 176 -2.39 -12.73 -5.08
C PHE A 176 -2.92 -14.14 -5.36
N ASP A 177 -2.69 -15.09 -4.46
CA ASP A 177 -3.24 -16.45 -4.57
C ASP A 177 -4.75 -16.50 -4.31
N ALA A 178 -5.32 -15.47 -3.68
CA ALA A 178 -6.77 -15.36 -3.49
C ALA A 178 -7.52 -15.04 -4.81
N VAL A 179 -6.81 -14.57 -5.85
CA VAL A 179 -7.39 -14.30 -7.16
C VAL A 179 -7.14 -15.50 -8.08
N PRO A 180 -8.17 -16.16 -8.62
CA PRO A 180 -7.99 -17.31 -9.52
C PRO A 180 -7.07 -17.00 -10.71
N TYR A 181 -6.16 -17.89 -11.07
CA TYR A 181 -5.20 -17.67 -12.17
C TYR A 181 -5.89 -17.34 -13.50
N LYS A 182 -7.07 -17.93 -13.77
CA LYS A 182 -7.89 -17.57 -14.94
C LYS A 182 -8.27 -16.08 -14.96
N MET A 183 -8.61 -15.51 -13.78
CA MET A 183 -8.92 -14.10 -13.67
C MET A 183 -7.66 -13.25 -13.84
N GLN A 184 -6.56 -13.63 -13.20
CA GLN A 184 -5.27 -12.95 -13.37
C GLN A 184 -4.80 -12.96 -14.84
N ALA A 185 -4.97 -14.08 -15.56
CA ALA A 185 -4.64 -14.19 -16.98
C ALA A 185 -5.51 -13.26 -17.84
N LYS A 186 -6.82 -13.16 -17.56
CA LYS A 186 -7.72 -12.21 -18.21
C LYS A 186 -7.28 -10.77 -17.99
N MET A 187 -6.83 -10.44 -16.76
CA MET A 187 -6.32 -9.11 -16.41
C MET A 187 -5.02 -8.79 -17.13
N LEU A 188 -4.08 -9.74 -17.20
CA LEU A 188 -2.84 -9.60 -17.97
C LEU A 188 -3.12 -9.35 -19.44
N LYS A 189 -4.00 -10.17 -20.07
CA LYS A 189 -4.42 -9.98 -21.46
C LYS A 189 -4.97 -8.56 -21.68
N LYS A 190 -5.88 -8.12 -20.81
CA LYS A 190 -6.45 -6.78 -20.88
C LYS A 190 -5.38 -5.70 -20.75
N ALA A 191 -4.47 -5.82 -19.77
CA ALA A 191 -3.38 -4.86 -19.56
C ALA A 191 -2.48 -4.75 -20.79
N LEU A 192 -2.17 -5.86 -21.46
CA LEU A 192 -1.37 -5.88 -22.70
C LEU A 192 -2.08 -5.23 -23.88
N LEU A 193 -3.39 -5.50 -24.03
CA LEU A 193 -4.16 -4.96 -25.16
C LEU A 193 -4.56 -3.48 -24.98
N GLU A 194 -4.67 -3.02 -23.73
CA GLU A 194 -5.15 -1.67 -23.38
C GLU A 194 -4.03 -0.84 -22.71
N MET A 195 -2.77 -0.97 -23.11
CA MET A 195 -1.64 -0.31 -22.46
C MET A 195 -1.77 1.22 -22.37
N ASP A 196 -2.27 1.88 -23.43
CA ASP A 196 -2.47 3.34 -23.43
C ASP A 196 -3.50 3.78 -22.39
N LYS A 197 -4.58 2.98 -22.24
CA LYS A 197 -5.58 3.20 -21.20
C LYS A 197 -5.01 2.95 -19.80
N GLY A 198 -4.18 1.91 -19.66
CA GLY A 198 -3.44 1.64 -18.42
C GLY A 198 -2.52 2.79 -18.04
N LYS A 199 -1.81 3.37 -19.02
CA LYS A 199 -0.99 4.58 -18.81
C LYS A 199 -1.82 5.77 -18.36
N GLN A 200 -2.95 6.04 -18.99
CA GLN A 200 -3.84 7.12 -18.58
C GLN A 200 -4.34 6.95 -17.14
N GLN A 201 -4.75 5.74 -16.76
CA GLN A 201 -5.16 5.42 -15.39
C GLN A 201 -4.02 5.64 -14.39
N PHE A 202 -2.80 5.27 -14.75
CA PHE A 202 -1.62 5.51 -13.95
C PHE A 202 -1.34 7.02 -13.77
N ASP A 203 -1.37 7.78 -14.86
CA ASP A 203 -1.18 9.24 -14.83
C ASP A 203 -2.23 9.92 -13.95
N ASP A 204 -3.47 9.44 -13.96
CA ASP A 204 -4.54 9.97 -13.11
C ASP A 204 -4.32 9.61 -11.63
N MET A 205 -3.80 8.41 -11.32
CA MET A 205 -3.38 8.06 -9.95
C MET A 205 -2.22 8.94 -9.47
N VAL A 206 -1.23 9.24 -10.31
CA VAL A 206 -0.13 10.16 -9.97
C VAL A 206 -0.66 11.56 -9.65
N LYS A 207 -1.64 12.07 -10.42
CA LYS A 207 -2.30 13.35 -10.12
C LYS A 207 -3.01 13.33 -8.77
N LEU A 208 -3.75 12.26 -8.45
CA LEU A 208 -4.42 12.10 -7.16
C LEU A 208 -3.41 12.05 -6.01
N TYR A 209 -2.29 11.37 -6.20
CA TYR A 209 -1.20 11.29 -5.24
C TYR A 209 -0.56 12.66 -4.99
N ASN A 210 -0.21 13.39 -6.04
CA ASN A 210 0.37 14.72 -5.95
C ASN A 210 -0.60 15.73 -5.31
N ASN A 211 -1.91 15.54 -5.49
CA ASN A 211 -2.97 16.27 -4.79
C ASN A 211 -3.22 15.76 -3.36
N LYS A 212 -2.46 14.75 -2.90
CA LYS A 212 -2.54 14.16 -1.55
C LYS A 212 -3.95 13.68 -1.18
N ASN A 213 -4.74 13.27 -2.17
CA ASN A 213 -6.13 12.89 -1.98
C ASN A 213 -6.26 11.40 -1.66
N VAL A 214 -6.00 11.04 -0.39
CA VAL A 214 -6.02 9.64 0.07
C VAL A 214 -7.38 8.95 -0.07
N ALA A 215 -8.48 9.71 -0.01
CA ALA A 215 -9.82 9.17 -0.21
C ALA A 215 -10.00 8.74 -1.67
N ALA A 216 -9.70 9.62 -2.63
CA ALA A 216 -9.82 9.31 -4.05
C ALA A 216 -8.83 8.23 -4.51
N LEU A 217 -7.62 8.17 -3.93
CA LEU A 217 -6.66 7.09 -4.17
C LEU A 217 -7.22 5.74 -3.75
N HIS A 218 -7.81 5.66 -2.55
CA HIS A 218 -8.46 4.44 -2.08
C HIS A 218 -9.62 4.02 -2.98
N ASP A 219 -10.49 4.97 -3.35
CA ASP A 219 -11.67 4.70 -4.19
C ASP A 219 -11.25 4.28 -5.62
N ASN A 220 -10.15 4.80 -6.14
CA ASN A 220 -9.61 4.43 -7.44
C ASN A 220 -9.13 2.96 -7.45
N VAL A 221 -8.42 2.52 -6.41
CA VAL A 221 -7.96 1.13 -6.25
C VAL A 221 -9.14 0.18 -5.98
N SER A 222 -10.13 0.62 -5.20
CA SER A 222 -11.27 -0.21 -4.78
C SER A 222 -12.51 -0.06 -5.66
N GLY A 223 -12.37 0.46 -6.87
CA GLY A 223 -13.47 0.75 -7.79
C GLY A 223 -14.42 -0.44 -8.05
N ASP A 224 -15.65 -0.12 -8.48
CA ASP A 224 -16.78 -1.08 -8.61
C ASP A 224 -16.64 -2.02 -9.83
N THR A 225 -15.45 -2.56 -10.04
CA THR A 225 -15.12 -3.52 -11.07
C THR A 225 -14.97 -4.93 -10.47
N GLU A 226 -15.06 -5.97 -11.31
CA GLU A 226 -14.81 -7.35 -10.87
C GLU A 226 -13.41 -7.50 -10.25
N VAL A 227 -12.44 -6.73 -10.73
CA VAL A 227 -11.07 -6.61 -10.22
C VAL A 227 -11.04 -5.84 -8.90
N GLY A 228 -11.73 -4.70 -8.82
CA GLY A 228 -11.79 -3.86 -7.61
C GLY A 228 -12.36 -4.58 -6.39
N LYS A 229 -13.21 -5.60 -6.59
CA LYS A 229 -13.68 -6.45 -5.48
C LYS A 229 -12.53 -7.24 -4.84
N TYR A 230 -11.60 -7.76 -5.65
CA TYR A 230 -10.41 -8.44 -5.15
C TYR A 230 -9.43 -7.45 -4.54
N GLU A 231 -9.15 -6.34 -5.21
CA GLU A 231 -8.25 -5.30 -4.71
C GLU A 231 -8.72 -4.78 -3.36
N LYS A 232 -10.02 -4.49 -3.20
CA LYS A 232 -10.59 -4.09 -1.92
C LYS A 232 -10.41 -5.15 -0.84
N LEU A 233 -10.64 -6.42 -1.16
CA LEU A 233 -10.42 -7.52 -0.22
C LEU A 233 -8.95 -7.58 0.21
N LEU A 234 -8.03 -7.40 -0.74
CA LEU A 234 -6.60 -7.44 -0.53
C LEU A 234 -6.13 -6.30 0.38
N LEU A 235 -6.59 -5.08 0.15
CA LEU A 235 -6.28 -3.92 1.00
C LEU A 235 -6.89 -4.07 2.39
N ASP A 236 -8.17 -4.38 2.50
CA ASP A 236 -8.91 -4.42 3.75
C ASP A 236 -8.37 -5.48 4.73
N LYS A 237 -7.99 -6.66 4.22
CA LYS A 237 -7.42 -7.73 5.05
C LYS A 237 -6.05 -7.33 5.60
N ARG A 238 -5.19 -6.80 4.75
CA ARG A 238 -3.85 -6.34 5.13
C ARG A 238 -3.95 -5.21 6.15
N ASN A 239 -4.77 -4.19 5.87
CA ASN A 239 -5.00 -3.08 6.79
C ASN A 239 -5.39 -3.57 8.19
N LYS A 240 -6.35 -4.52 8.29
CA LYS A 240 -6.78 -5.09 9.57
C LYS A 240 -5.65 -5.82 10.30
N ASN A 241 -4.83 -6.57 9.57
CA ASN A 241 -3.71 -7.32 10.14
C ASN A 241 -2.62 -6.37 10.69
N TRP A 242 -2.41 -5.21 10.06
CA TRP A 242 -1.41 -4.24 10.49
C TRP A 242 -1.77 -3.46 11.76
N ILE A 243 -3.07 -3.32 12.08
CA ILE A 243 -3.49 -2.52 13.24
C ILE A 243 -2.88 -2.97 14.57
N PRO A 244 -2.95 -4.25 14.98
CA PRO A 244 -2.35 -4.70 16.23
C PRO A 244 -0.82 -4.54 16.22
N VAL A 245 -0.17 -4.70 15.06
CA VAL A 245 1.27 -4.47 14.91
C VAL A 245 1.58 -2.99 15.19
N ILE A 246 0.88 -2.06 14.52
CA ILE A 246 1.08 -0.61 14.67
C ILE A 246 0.79 -0.16 16.11
N GLN A 247 -0.27 -0.68 16.75
CA GLN A 247 -0.56 -0.38 18.16
C GLN A 247 0.57 -0.82 19.11
N SER A 248 1.17 -1.98 18.85
CA SER A 248 2.27 -2.49 19.67
C SER A 248 3.53 -1.67 19.49
N LEU A 249 3.96 -1.46 18.25
CA LEU A 249 5.23 -0.79 17.95
C LEU A 249 5.25 0.69 18.38
N THR A 250 4.14 1.40 18.21
CA THR A 250 4.03 2.83 18.57
C THR A 250 4.08 3.08 20.07
N LYS A 251 3.76 2.08 20.89
CA LYS A 251 3.93 2.14 22.36
C LYS A 251 5.37 1.89 22.80
N GLN A 252 6.16 1.18 21.99
CA GLN A 252 7.54 0.84 22.33
C GLN A 252 8.48 2.02 22.09
N GLN A 253 8.37 2.65 20.92
CA GLN A 253 9.20 3.78 20.52
C GLN A 253 8.60 4.56 19.36
N PRO A 254 9.01 5.82 19.16
CA PRO A 254 8.58 6.61 18.02
C PRO A 254 9.03 5.94 16.70
N THR A 255 8.08 5.67 15.84
CA THR A 255 8.27 4.89 14.60
C THR A 255 7.72 5.64 13.39
N PHE A 256 8.45 5.61 12.27
CA PHE A 256 7.95 6.04 10.98
C PHE A 256 7.39 4.83 10.22
N ILE A 257 6.15 4.92 9.82
CA ILE A 257 5.43 3.84 9.14
C ILE A 257 5.09 4.32 7.74
N ALA A 258 5.56 3.63 6.71
CA ALA A 258 5.33 4.01 5.32
C ALA A 258 4.64 2.86 4.58
N VAL A 259 3.44 3.13 4.07
CA VAL A 259 2.59 2.18 3.34
C VAL A 259 2.02 2.85 2.10
N GLY A 260 1.68 2.09 1.07
CA GLY A 260 1.06 2.63 -0.13
C GLY A 260 -0.16 3.50 0.19
N ALA A 261 -0.27 4.68 -0.43
CA ALA A 261 -1.30 5.68 -0.11
C ALA A 261 -2.73 5.16 -0.24
N GLY A 262 -2.97 4.15 -1.09
CA GLY A 262 -4.24 3.46 -1.22
C GLY A 262 -4.72 2.76 0.07
N HIS A 263 -3.80 2.41 0.98
CA HIS A 263 -4.11 1.82 2.29
C HIS A 263 -4.65 2.82 3.30
N LEU A 264 -4.41 4.13 3.11
CA LEU A 264 -4.76 5.16 4.12
C LEU A 264 -6.24 5.48 4.18
N GLY A 265 -6.89 5.57 3.01
CA GLY A 265 -8.26 6.06 2.85
C GLY A 265 -9.35 5.02 3.13
N GLY A 266 -10.61 5.48 3.10
CA GLY A 266 -11.80 4.64 3.18
C GLY A 266 -12.17 4.17 4.59
N LYS A 267 -13.29 3.42 4.66
CA LYS A 267 -13.85 2.92 5.93
C LYS A 267 -12.93 1.91 6.63
N ASN A 268 -12.20 1.11 5.85
CA ASN A 268 -11.26 0.10 6.30
C ASN A 268 -9.80 0.51 6.05
N GLY A 269 -9.56 1.80 5.75
CA GLY A 269 -8.21 2.34 5.65
C GLY A 269 -7.52 2.40 7.02
N VAL A 270 -6.19 2.36 6.99
CA VAL A 270 -5.34 2.30 8.18
C VAL A 270 -5.64 3.44 9.14
N ILE A 271 -5.82 4.69 8.64
CA ILE A 271 -6.13 5.86 9.48
C ILE A 271 -7.40 5.63 10.28
N ASN A 272 -8.47 5.22 9.63
CA ASN A 272 -9.76 5.01 10.27
C ASN A 272 -9.75 3.81 11.23
N LEU A 273 -9.04 2.74 10.87
CA LEU A 273 -8.89 1.58 11.74
C LEU A 273 -8.08 1.88 12.99
N LEU A 274 -6.99 2.65 12.91
CA LEU A 274 -6.22 3.11 14.07
C LEU A 274 -7.06 3.98 15.01
N ARG A 275 -7.86 4.90 14.43
CA ARG A 275 -8.82 5.72 15.22
C ARG A 275 -9.85 4.84 15.95
N LYS A 276 -10.38 3.82 15.29
CA LYS A 276 -11.30 2.84 15.93
C LYS A 276 -10.62 2.00 17.02
N ALA A 277 -9.33 1.77 16.88
CA ALA A 277 -8.52 1.06 17.85
C ALA A 277 -8.08 1.94 19.05
N GLY A 278 -8.60 3.20 19.15
CA GLY A 278 -8.38 4.11 20.27
C GLY A 278 -7.15 5.01 20.12
N LEU A 279 -6.46 4.99 18.98
CA LEU A 279 -5.35 5.90 18.72
C LEU A 279 -5.85 7.25 18.15
N THR A 280 -5.13 8.31 18.46
CA THR A 280 -5.34 9.63 17.87
C THR A 280 -4.47 9.77 16.63
N VAL A 281 -5.10 9.88 15.44
CA VAL A 281 -4.42 10.03 14.15
C VAL A 281 -4.81 11.37 13.55
N THR A 282 -3.87 12.32 13.54
CA THR A 282 -4.06 13.70 13.10
C THR A 282 -3.27 14.01 11.83
N PRO A 283 -3.85 14.76 10.86
CA PRO A 283 -3.16 15.14 9.64
C PRO A 283 -2.04 16.14 9.94
N ILE A 284 -0.93 16.03 9.21
CA ILE A 284 0.08 17.07 9.11
C ILE A 284 -0.03 17.66 7.70
N MET A 285 -0.47 18.91 7.64
CA MET A 285 -0.64 19.62 6.36
C MET A 285 0.68 20.22 5.90
N TYR A 286 1.00 20.12 4.60
CA TYR A 286 2.22 20.65 3.98
C TYR A 286 2.04 20.90 2.48
#